data_1fa44f8d303ebf455937d37cbc66da8e
#
_entry.id   1fa44f8d303ebf455937d37cbc66da8e
#
_cell.length_a   1.000
_cell.length_b   1.000
_cell.length_c   1.000
_cell.angle_alpha   90.00
_cell.angle_beta   90.00
_cell.angle_gamma   90.00
#
_symmetry.space_group_name_H-M   'P 1'
#
loop_
_entity.id
_entity.type
_entity.pdbx_description
1 polymer ?
#
loop_
_entity_poly.entity_id
_entity_poly.type
_entity_poly.pdbx_seq_one_letter_code
_entity_poly.pdbx_strand_id
1 'polypeptide(L)'
;YVWKSKLSAEDADTAYLNTLGVQKIYARMFDVDNKGNGAFPTADYSPSSGNPDFQQEVVPVIFITNQTILQCPAADIEKLARNCADRIDTVYRSHFNKLPNEYQFDCDWTVKTKENYFNFLKHIRKLRKGALVSCTIRLHQIKFKDKTGIPPVDKGTLMYYASSEPTDFENKNTILNNKDAASYIKDVGSYPLHLDIALPLYSWGIVRNPFGQIKLINGIRQATIGAHPEYYKQTKEGVYNILQSHYLGGVWVNKDYELKVEEVSPETLLEAAQLL
;
A
#
# COMPACT_ATOMS: atom_id res chain seq x y z
N TYR A 1 -0.86 -5.00 7.14
CA TYR A 1 -0.47 -5.09 5.72
C TYR A 1 1.02 -5.29 5.58
N VAL A 2 1.43 -6.21 4.72
CA VAL A 2 2.81 -6.46 4.34
C VAL A 2 2.95 -6.21 2.84
N TRP A 3 3.60 -5.10 2.49
CA TRP A 3 3.80 -4.65 1.11
C TRP A 3 5.12 -5.12 0.49
N LYS A 4 5.98 -5.78 1.27
CA LYS A 4 7.24 -6.35 0.76
C LYS A 4 6.92 -7.57 -0.11
N SER A 5 7.61 -7.71 -1.25
CA SER A 5 7.54 -8.89 -2.12
C SER A 5 8.18 -10.14 -1.51
N LYS A 6 8.98 -9.97 -0.45
CA LYS A 6 9.57 -11.06 0.34
C LYS A 6 9.11 -10.89 1.78
N LEU A 7 8.36 -11.85 2.30
CA LEU A 7 8.03 -11.95 3.70
C LEU A 7 9.03 -12.92 4.34
N SER A 8 9.92 -12.41 5.21
CA SER A 8 10.82 -13.25 6.00
C SER A 8 10.18 -13.60 7.34
N ALA A 9 10.65 -14.67 7.98
CA ALA A 9 10.25 -15.00 9.35
C ALA A 9 10.63 -13.87 10.34
N GLU A 10 11.68 -13.10 10.03
CA GLU A 10 12.11 -11.93 10.80
C GLU A 10 11.16 -10.74 10.63
N ASP A 11 10.51 -10.59 9.45
CA ASP A 11 9.52 -9.54 9.20
C ASP A 11 8.17 -9.82 9.90
N ALA A 12 7.93 -11.07 10.28
CA ALA A 12 6.74 -11.52 10.96
C ALA A 12 7.15 -12.36 12.19
N ASP A 13 7.53 -11.67 13.26
CA ASP A 13 7.57 -12.32 14.57
C ASP A 13 6.14 -12.72 14.95
N THR A 14 5.80 -13.98 14.60
CA THR A 14 4.47 -14.53 14.79
C THR A 14 4.09 -14.53 16.28
N ALA A 15 5.06 -14.69 17.17
CA ALA A 15 4.86 -14.59 18.62
C ALA A 15 4.46 -13.16 19.02
N TYR A 16 5.15 -12.16 18.46
CA TYR A 16 4.81 -10.75 18.72
C TYR A 16 3.44 -10.38 18.14
N LEU A 17 3.11 -10.83 16.93
CA LEU A 17 1.78 -10.60 16.34
C LEU A 17 0.66 -11.20 17.20
N ASN A 18 0.90 -12.37 17.83
CA ASN A 18 -0.04 -12.99 18.75
C ASN A 18 -0.23 -12.13 20.01
N THR A 19 0.84 -11.55 20.57
CA THR A 19 0.73 -10.66 21.75
C THR A 19 -0.09 -9.41 21.46
N LEU A 20 -0.10 -8.96 20.20
CA LEU A 20 -0.91 -7.83 19.72
C LEU A 20 -2.35 -8.22 19.34
N GLY A 21 -2.72 -9.51 19.46
CA GLY A 21 -4.04 -9.99 19.07
C GLY A 21 -4.32 -9.91 17.56
N VAL A 22 -3.29 -9.87 16.72
CA VAL A 22 -3.44 -9.83 15.25
C VAL A 22 -4.07 -11.12 14.78
N GLN A 23 -5.18 -11.01 14.05
CA GLN A 23 -5.91 -12.16 13.51
C GLN A 23 -5.68 -12.36 12.02
N LYS A 24 -5.44 -11.28 11.26
CA LYS A 24 -5.28 -11.30 9.81
C LYS A 24 -4.02 -10.57 9.37
N ILE A 25 -3.36 -11.12 8.35
CA ILE A 25 -2.21 -10.53 7.66
C ILE A 25 -2.59 -10.34 6.19
N TYR A 26 -2.66 -9.12 5.71
CA TYR A 26 -2.84 -8.79 4.31
C TYR A 26 -1.47 -8.77 3.64
N ALA A 27 -1.18 -9.77 2.81
CA ALA A 27 0.12 -9.96 2.19
C ALA A 27 0.07 -9.74 0.67
N ARG A 28 0.89 -8.82 0.16
CA ARG A 28 1.05 -8.60 -1.28
C ARG A 28 1.65 -9.85 -1.92
N MET A 29 0.87 -10.51 -2.80
CA MET A 29 1.30 -11.75 -3.44
C MET A 29 1.97 -11.53 -4.79
N PHE A 30 1.38 -10.70 -5.62
CA PHE A 30 1.96 -10.28 -6.89
C PHE A 30 1.31 -9.00 -7.40
N ASP A 31 1.93 -8.42 -8.42
CA ASP A 31 1.39 -7.28 -9.13
C ASP A 31 0.85 -7.71 -10.49
N VAL A 32 -0.08 -6.94 -11.01
CA VAL A 32 -0.53 -7.04 -12.39
C VAL A 32 -0.22 -5.74 -13.10
N ASP A 33 0.67 -5.83 -14.08
CA ASP A 33 1.09 -4.69 -14.88
C ASP A 33 0.96 -5.01 -16.37
N ASN A 34 0.80 -3.97 -17.20
CA ASN A 34 0.74 -4.09 -18.65
C ASN A 34 1.98 -3.41 -19.26
N LYS A 35 2.92 -4.21 -19.74
CA LYS A 35 4.15 -3.74 -20.40
C LYS A 35 4.03 -3.70 -21.92
N GLY A 36 2.82 -3.56 -22.47
CA GLY A 36 2.57 -3.49 -23.91
C GLY A 36 2.19 -4.82 -24.58
N ASN A 37 2.35 -5.95 -23.90
CA ASN A 37 2.04 -7.31 -24.40
C ASN A 37 0.82 -7.95 -23.70
N GLY A 38 -0.01 -7.14 -23.08
CA GLY A 38 -1.14 -7.60 -22.24
C GLY A 38 -0.85 -7.48 -20.75
N ALA A 39 -1.87 -7.72 -19.94
CA ALA A 39 -1.76 -7.69 -18.48
C ALA A 39 -1.20 -9.02 -17.96
N PHE A 40 -0.05 -8.99 -17.31
CA PHE A 40 0.62 -10.16 -16.74
C PHE A 40 0.97 -9.94 -15.27
N PRO A 41 0.93 -11.01 -14.44
CA PRO A 41 1.51 -11.00 -13.12
C PRO A 41 3.01 -10.70 -13.21
N THR A 42 3.47 -9.69 -12.47
CA THR A 42 4.87 -9.32 -12.35
C THR A 42 5.25 -9.39 -10.87
N ALA A 43 6.41 -9.94 -10.55
CA ALA A 43 6.89 -10.11 -9.17
C ALA A 43 5.99 -11.04 -8.31
N ASP A 44 6.37 -12.29 -8.24
CA ASP A 44 5.70 -13.25 -7.37
C ASP A 44 6.15 -13.09 -5.90
N TYR A 45 5.22 -13.30 -4.98
CA TYR A 45 5.53 -13.58 -3.59
C TYR A 45 6.52 -14.73 -3.50
N SER A 46 7.65 -14.49 -2.88
CA SER A 46 8.64 -15.52 -2.57
C SER A 46 8.99 -15.38 -1.09
N PRO A 47 8.56 -16.33 -0.24
CA PRO A 47 9.06 -16.36 1.13
C PRO A 47 10.56 -16.62 1.09
N SER A 48 11.35 -15.82 1.78
CA SER A 48 12.82 -15.86 1.71
C SER A 48 13.47 -17.07 2.39
N SER A 49 12.72 -17.83 3.22
CA SER A 49 13.19 -19.07 3.86
C SER A 49 12.01 -19.78 4.54
N GLY A 50 11.43 -20.77 3.87
CA GLY A 50 10.29 -21.52 4.42
C GLY A 50 9.02 -20.69 4.55
N ASN A 51 7.86 -21.34 4.57
CA ASN A 51 6.64 -20.64 4.94
C ASN A 51 6.70 -20.33 6.43
N PRO A 52 6.57 -19.05 6.84
CA PRO A 52 6.32 -18.74 8.24
C PRO A 52 5.08 -19.52 8.69
N ASP A 53 5.16 -20.20 9.82
CA ASP A 53 3.99 -20.85 10.41
C ASP A 53 3.07 -19.78 11.03
N PHE A 54 2.34 -19.10 10.14
CA PHE A 54 1.39 -18.09 10.56
C PHE A 54 0.19 -18.75 11.23
N GLN A 55 -0.03 -18.41 12.49
CA GLN A 55 -1.29 -18.71 13.18
C GLN A 55 -2.42 -17.78 12.70
N GLN A 56 -2.06 -16.64 12.10
CA GLN A 56 -2.97 -15.67 11.54
C GLN A 56 -3.51 -16.12 10.18
N GLU A 57 -4.72 -15.67 9.86
CA GLU A 57 -5.25 -15.79 8.51
C GLU A 57 -4.44 -14.88 7.57
N VAL A 58 -3.84 -15.44 6.53
CA VAL A 58 -3.17 -14.66 5.49
C VAL A 58 -4.17 -14.37 4.37
N VAL A 59 -4.37 -13.10 4.05
CA VAL A 59 -5.22 -12.65 2.95
C VAL A 59 -4.32 -12.23 1.78
N PRO A 60 -4.45 -12.84 0.61
CA PRO A 60 -3.70 -12.44 -0.58
C PRO A 60 -4.16 -11.07 -1.08
N VAL A 61 -3.21 -10.15 -1.24
CA VAL A 61 -3.44 -8.83 -1.83
C VAL A 61 -2.77 -8.77 -3.20
N ILE A 62 -3.52 -8.40 -4.21
CA ILE A 62 -3.04 -8.23 -5.58
C ILE A 62 -3.08 -6.77 -5.95
N PHE A 63 -1.91 -6.21 -6.26
CA PHE A 63 -1.83 -4.86 -6.77
C PHE A 63 -2.03 -4.85 -8.28
N ILE A 64 -3.00 -4.06 -8.74
CA ILE A 64 -3.29 -3.87 -10.16
C ILE A 64 -3.09 -2.39 -10.48
N THR A 65 -2.12 -2.08 -11.35
CA THR A 65 -1.90 -0.69 -11.72
C THR A 65 -3.13 -0.10 -12.43
N ASN A 66 -3.46 1.16 -12.15
CA ASN A 66 -4.56 1.84 -12.83
C ASN A 66 -4.35 1.86 -14.36
N GLN A 67 -3.08 1.90 -14.81
CA GLN A 67 -2.71 1.84 -16.22
C GLN A 67 -3.09 0.49 -16.86
N THR A 68 -2.92 -0.62 -16.13
CA THR A 68 -3.35 -1.96 -16.58
C THR A 68 -4.86 -1.99 -16.87
N ILE A 69 -5.67 -1.47 -15.95
CA ILE A 69 -7.12 -1.40 -16.12
C ILE A 69 -7.51 -0.45 -17.27
N LEU A 70 -6.79 0.66 -17.42
CA LEU A 70 -7.04 1.63 -18.48
C LEU A 70 -6.77 1.04 -19.88
N GLN A 71 -5.71 0.24 -20.01
CA GLN A 71 -5.29 -0.34 -21.28
C GLN A 71 -5.96 -1.68 -21.59
N CYS A 72 -6.61 -2.31 -20.61
CA CYS A 72 -7.29 -3.58 -20.81
C CYS A 72 -8.62 -3.36 -21.57
N PRO A 73 -8.80 -3.96 -22.77
CA PRO A 73 -10.08 -3.91 -23.46
C PRO A 73 -11.20 -4.49 -22.59
N ALA A 74 -12.38 -3.90 -22.65
CA ALA A 74 -13.53 -4.36 -21.85
C ALA A 74 -13.86 -5.86 -22.09
N ALA A 75 -13.65 -6.36 -23.32
CA ALA A 75 -13.85 -7.77 -23.69
C ALA A 75 -12.85 -8.72 -22.99
N ASP A 76 -11.68 -8.23 -22.57
CA ASP A 76 -10.62 -9.02 -21.96
C ASP A 76 -10.67 -9.00 -20.42
N ILE A 77 -11.53 -8.19 -19.81
CA ILE A 77 -11.63 -8.04 -18.34
C ILE A 77 -11.98 -9.38 -17.66
N GLU A 78 -12.90 -10.16 -18.23
CA GLU A 78 -13.23 -11.49 -17.67
C GLU A 78 -12.02 -12.43 -17.69
N LYS A 79 -11.25 -12.43 -18.79
CA LYS A 79 -10.03 -13.23 -18.91
C LYS A 79 -8.98 -12.79 -17.90
N LEU A 80 -8.80 -11.47 -17.72
CA LEU A 80 -7.91 -10.91 -16.71
C LEU A 80 -8.32 -11.37 -15.31
N ALA A 81 -9.60 -11.28 -14.98
CA ALA A 81 -10.12 -11.72 -13.67
C ALA A 81 -9.87 -13.22 -13.44
N ARG A 82 -10.11 -14.07 -14.43
CA ARG A 82 -9.86 -15.51 -14.37
C ARG A 82 -8.38 -15.80 -14.11
N ASN A 83 -7.49 -15.21 -14.92
CA ASN A 83 -6.05 -15.37 -14.78
C ASN A 83 -5.55 -14.95 -13.38
N CYS A 84 -6.03 -13.83 -12.87
CA CYS A 84 -5.69 -13.37 -11.52
C CYS A 84 -6.19 -14.36 -10.46
N ALA A 85 -7.44 -14.78 -10.52
CA ALA A 85 -8.01 -15.72 -9.55
C ALA A 85 -7.29 -17.06 -9.54
N ASP A 86 -7.00 -17.63 -10.71
CA ASP A 86 -6.29 -18.90 -10.83
C ASP A 86 -4.83 -18.79 -10.35
N ARG A 87 -4.19 -17.66 -10.62
CA ARG A 87 -2.83 -17.39 -10.11
C ARG A 87 -2.81 -17.26 -8.59
N ILE A 88 -3.76 -16.53 -8.00
CA ILE A 88 -3.90 -16.44 -6.53
C ILE A 88 -4.03 -17.84 -5.94
N ASP A 89 -4.95 -18.64 -6.45
CA ASP A 89 -5.19 -20.00 -5.96
C ASP A 89 -3.93 -20.86 -6.03
N THR A 90 -3.21 -20.78 -7.15
CA THR A 90 -1.98 -21.53 -7.37
C THR A 90 -0.90 -21.14 -6.37
N VAL A 91 -0.62 -19.84 -6.24
CA VAL A 91 0.40 -19.31 -5.32
C VAL A 91 -0.02 -19.58 -3.88
N TYR A 92 -1.25 -19.29 -3.51
CA TYR A 92 -1.73 -19.47 -2.14
C TYR A 92 -1.72 -20.94 -1.71
N ARG A 93 -2.17 -21.84 -2.59
CA ARG A 93 -2.17 -23.27 -2.32
C ARG A 93 -0.76 -23.85 -2.16
N SER A 94 0.21 -23.37 -2.94
CA SER A 94 1.60 -23.83 -2.82
C SER A 94 2.25 -23.44 -1.48
N HIS A 95 1.75 -22.38 -0.83
CA HIS A 95 2.27 -21.91 0.46
C HIS A 95 1.44 -22.39 1.67
N PHE A 96 0.13 -22.46 1.54
CA PHE A 96 -0.77 -22.69 2.67
C PHE A 96 -1.57 -23.99 2.56
N ASN A 97 -1.41 -24.76 1.49
CA ASN A 97 -2.12 -26.03 1.22
C ASN A 97 -3.67 -25.92 1.32
N LYS A 98 -4.21 -24.74 1.06
CA LYS A 98 -5.66 -24.45 1.06
C LYS A 98 -5.96 -23.28 0.11
N LEU A 99 -7.22 -22.96 -0.09
CA LEU A 99 -7.64 -21.73 -0.77
C LEU A 99 -7.84 -20.59 0.25
N PRO A 100 -7.67 -19.33 -0.17
CA PRO A 100 -7.94 -18.19 0.71
C PRO A 100 -9.45 -18.04 0.97
N ASN A 101 -9.82 -17.60 2.17
CA ASN A 101 -11.20 -17.23 2.50
C ASN A 101 -11.57 -15.81 2.01
N GLU A 102 -10.57 -14.98 1.76
CA GLU A 102 -10.71 -13.61 1.30
C GLU A 102 -9.70 -13.31 0.18
N TYR A 103 -10.15 -12.62 -0.88
CA TYR A 103 -9.32 -12.15 -1.99
C TYR A 103 -9.38 -10.62 -1.99
N GLN A 104 -8.23 -9.97 -1.79
CA GLN A 104 -8.17 -8.52 -1.80
C GLN A 104 -7.46 -7.98 -3.04
N PHE A 105 -8.03 -6.93 -3.62
CA PHE A 105 -7.47 -6.24 -4.77
C PHE A 105 -7.17 -4.78 -4.42
N ASP A 106 -5.92 -4.37 -4.70
CA ASP A 106 -5.47 -2.99 -4.56
C ASP A 106 -5.36 -2.36 -5.94
N CYS A 107 -6.17 -1.34 -6.19
CA CYS A 107 -6.14 -0.57 -7.42
C CYS A 107 -6.56 0.87 -7.15
N ASP A 108 -5.73 1.81 -7.56
CA ASP A 108 -6.05 3.23 -7.51
C ASP A 108 -6.94 3.62 -8.71
N TRP A 109 -8.15 3.05 -8.77
CA TRP A 109 -9.07 3.31 -9.88
C TRP A 109 -9.51 4.78 -9.91
N THR A 110 -9.78 5.26 -11.11
CA THR A 110 -10.27 6.60 -11.39
C THR A 110 -11.65 6.55 -12.06
N VAL A 111 -12.25 7.71 -12.29
CA VAL A 111 -13.51 7.79 -13.07
C VAL A 111 -13.40 7.12 -14.44
N LYS A 112 -12.20 7.15 -15.05
CA LYS A 112 -11.97 6.54 -16.38
C LYS A 112 -11.85 5.01 -16.34
N THR A 113 -11.43 4.44 -15.23
CA THR A 113 -11.14 3.01 -15.10
C THR A 113 -12.16 2.25 -14.25
N LYS A 114 -13.08 2.96 -13.56
CA LYS A 114 -14.02 2.35 -12.62
C LYS A 114 -14.88 1.25 -13.25
N GLU A 115 -15.38 1.43 -14.46
CA GLU A 115 -16.27 0.44 -15.09
C GLU A 115 -15.54 -0.88 -15.35
N ASN A 116 -14.32 -0.82 -15.91
CA ASN A 116 -13.50 -1.99 -16.13
C ASN A 116 -13.08 -2.66 -14.81
N TYR A 117 -12.65 -1.86 -13.82
CA TYR A 117 -12.27 -2.39 -12.52
C TYR A 117 -13.47 -3.02 -11.79
N PHE A 118 -14.63 -2.39 -11.80
CA PHE A 118 -15.82 -2.94 -11.17
C PHE A 118 -16.32 -4.21 -11.88
N ASN A 119 -16.20 -4.29 -13.19
CA ASN A 119 -16.50 -5.51 -13.94
C ASN A 119 -15.51 -6.63 -13.59
N PHE A 120 -14.21 -6.30 -13.46
CA PHE A 120 -13.19 -7.22 -12.96
C PHE A 120 -13.59 -7.81 -11.59
N LEU A 121 -13.94 -6.97 -10.62
CA LEU A 121 -14.37 -7.40 -9.28
C LEU A 121 -15.64 -8.28 -9.32
N LYS A 122 -16.62 -7.95 -10.17
CA LYS A 122 -17.81 -8.79 -10.37
C LYS A 122 -17.45 -10.18 -10.91
N HIS A 123 -16.49 -10.27 -11.84
CA HIS A 123 -16.02 -11.56 -12.35
C HIS A 123 -15.29 -12.36 -11.27
N ILE A 124 -14.44 -11.75 -10.46
CA ILE A 124 -13.80 -12.42 -9.31
C ILE A 124 -14.87 -13.01 -8.37
N ARG A 125 -15.87 -12.23 -7.97
CA ARG A 125 -16.96 -12.71 -7.10
C ARG A 125 -17.72 -13.90 -7.69
N LYS A 126 -17.92 -13.93 -9.01
CA LYS A 126 -18.55 -15.08 -9.70
C LYS A 126 -17.65 -16.31 -9.70
N LEU A 127 -16.32 -16.11 -9.89
CA LEU A 127 -15.36 -17.21 -9.96
C LEU A 127 -15.05 -17.82 -8.60
N ARG A 128 -15.14 -17.04 -7.53
CA ARG A 128 -14.79 -17.45 -6.14
C ARG A 128 -15.98 -17.32 -5.20
N LYS A 129 -17.10 -17.97 -5.59
CA LYS A 129 -18.31 -18.03 -4.77
C LYS A 129 -18.01 -18.64 -3.40
N GLY A 130 -18.47 -17.98 -2.34
CA GLY A 130 -18.26 -18.39 -0.95
C GLY A 130 -17.02 -17.82 -0.28
N ALA A 131 -16.08 -17.23 -1.03
CA ALA A 131 -15.01 -16.43 -0.48
C ALA A 131 -15.39 -14.94 -0.44
N LEU A 132 -14.83 -14.19 0.51
CA LEU A 132 -14.98 -12.73 0.55
C LEU A 132 -14.12 -12.11 -0.55
N VAL A 133 -14.62 -11.07 -1.17
CA VAL A 133 -13.86 -10.20 -2.08
C VAL A 133 -13.81 -8.82 -1.47
N SER A 134 -12.61 -8.29 -1.26
CA SER A 134 -12.38 -6.96 -0.71
C SER A 134 -11.47 -6.13 -1.62
N CYS A 135 -11.46 -4.84 -1.42
CA CYS A 135 -10.53 -3.94 -2.12
C CYS A 135 -10.06 -2.80 -1.21
N THR A 136 -8.92 -2.24 -1.57
CA THR A 136 -8.44 -0.99 -0.96
C THR A 136 -9.23 0.20 -1.50
N ILE A 137 -9.39 1.22 -0.66
CA ILE A 137 -10.08 2.46 -0.99
C ILE A 137 -9.22 3.63 -0.52
N ARG A 138 -8.97 4.60 -1.40
CA ARG A 138 -8.20 5.79 -1.08
C ARG A 138 -9.10 6.90 -0.52
N LEU A 139 -8.52 7.82 0.25
CA LEU A 139 -9.23 8.96 0.83
C LEU A 139 -10.07 9.73 -0.20
N HIS A 140 -9.49 10.05 -1.36
CA HIS A 140 -10.21 10.78 -2.41
C HIS A 140 -11.39 10.00 -2.99
N GLN A 141 -11.35 8.66 -2.97
CA GLN A 141 -12.44 7.82 -3.46
C GLN A 141 -13.64 7.84 -2.50
N ILE A 142 -13.41 8.02 -1.20
CA ILE A 142 -14.49 8.29 -0.22
C ILE A 142 -15.13 9.65 -0.51
N LYS A 143 -14.32 10.72 -0.55
CA LYS A 143 -14.80 12.08 -0.75
C LYS A 143 -15.57 12.27 -2.05
N PHE A 144 -15.14 11.61 -3.11
CA PHE A 144 -15.72 11.75 -4.44
C PHE A 144 -16.50 10.49 -4.88
N LYS A 145 -17.14 9.77 -3.94
CA LYS A 145 -17.84 8.51 -4.18
C LYS A 145 -18.88 8.60 -5.30
N ASP A 146 -19.54 9.75 -5.47
CA ASP A 146 -20.51 9.95 -6.53
C ASP A 146 -19.90 9.89 -7.94
N LYS A 147 -18.61 10.25 -8.07
CA LYS A 147 -17.85 10.20 -9.33
C LYS A 147 -17.10 8.88 -9.47
N THR A 148 -16.39 8.47 -8.42
CA THR A 148 -15.53 7.26 -8.42
C THR A 148 -16.33 5.97 -8.28
N GLY A 149 -17.55 6.06 -7.79
CA GLY A 149 -18.44 4.91 -7.58
C GLY A 149 -18.11 4.11 -6.33
N ILE A 150 -18.97 3.14 -6.04
CA ILE A 150 -18.81 2.18 -4.93
C ILE A 150 -18.41 0.83 -5.54
N PRO A 151 -17.26 0.24 -5.18
CA PRO A 151 -16.83 -1.03 -5.74
C PRO A 151 -17.76 -2.17 -5.33
N PRO A 152 -18.07 -3.13 -6.23
CA PRO A 152 -19.00 -4.22 -5.97
C PRO A 152 -18.31 -5.38 -5.20
N VAL A 153 -17.85 -5.10 -4.00
CA VAL A 153 -17.15 -6.02 -3.09
C VAL A 153 -17.91 -6.21 -1.79
N ASP A 154 -17.46 -7.15 -0.96
CA ASP A 154 -18.11 -7.45 0.31
C ASP A 154 -17.69 -6.48 1.41
N LYS A 155 -16.44 -5.98 1.36
CA LYS A 155 -15.93 -4.92 2.24
C LYS A 155 -14.79 -4.13 1.58
N GLY A 156 -14.52 -2.95 2.09
CA GLY A 156 -13.37 -2.14 1.70
C GLY A 156 -12.33 -2.02 2.81
N THR A 157 -11.11 -1.63 2.47
CA THR A 157 -10.11 -1.17 3.42
C THR A 157 -9.70 0.25 3.07
N LEU A 158 -10.08 1.20 3.91
CA LEU A 158 -9.69 2.59 3.73
C LEU A 158 -8.20 2.75 4.06
N MET A 159 -7.42 3.14 3.06
CA MET A 159 -6.01 3.49 3.22
C MET A 159 -5.92 4.92 3.75
N TYR A 160 -5.90 5.06 5.10
CA TYR A 160 -5.89 6.36 5.77
C TYR A 160 -4.47 6.91 5.86
N TYR A 161 -3.87 7.17 4.72
CA TYR A 161 -2.52 7.73 4.56
C TYR A 161 -2.31 8.29 3.15
N ALA A 162 -1.08 8.78 2.86
CA ALA A 162 -0.75 9.53 1.64
C ALA A 162 -1.71 10.71 1.43
N SER A 163 -1.83 11.52 2.50
CA SER A 163 -2.74 12.66 2.54
C SER A 163 -2.27 13.84 1.69
N SER A 164 -0.98 13.87 1.31
CA SER A 164 -0.35 14.94 0.53
C SER A 164 0.74 14.39 -0.39
N GLU A 165 1.19 15.21 -1.34
CA GLU A 165 2.24 14.86 -2.29
C GLU A 165 3.63 14.84 -1.63
N PRO A 166 4.45 13.79 -1.82
CA PRO A 166 5.80 13.71 -1.26
C PRO A 166 6.75 14.83 -1.71
N THR A 167 6.45 15.49 -2.83
CA THR A 167 7.20 16.65 -3.34
C THR A 167 7.04 17.90 -2.50
N ASP A 168 6.04 17.94 -1.63
CA ASP A 168 5.77 19.06 -0.75
C ASP A 168 6.72 19.06 0.46
N PHE A 169 7.83 19.79 0.35
CA PHE A 169 8.81 19.99 1.43
C PHE A 169 8.36 21.01 2.47
N GLU A 170 7.28 21.73 2.24
CA GLU A 170 6.70 22.66 3.23
C GLU A 170 5.69 21.94 4.16
N ASN A 171 5.08 20.85 3.70
CA ASN A 171 4.22 20.03 4.54
C ASN A 171 5.07 19.20 5.51
N LYS A 172 4.73 19.21 6.79
CA LYS A 172 5.50 18.51 7.82
C LYS A 172 5.51 16.99 7.64
N ASN A 173 4.38 16.41 7.22
CA ASN A 173 4.27 14.97 7.01
C ASN A 173 3.28 14.66 5.88
N THR A 174 3.80 14.07 4.79
CA THR A 174 2.98 13.70 3.63
C THR A 174 2.46 12.26 3.72
N ILE A 175 3.03 11.43 4.62
CA ILE A 175 2.50 10.10 4.90
C ILE A 175 1.12 10.22 5.55
N LEU A 176 1.03 10.95 6.67
CA LEU A 176 -0.20 11.16 7.40
C LEU A 176 -0.24 12.56 8.01
N ASN A 177 -1.19 13.35 7.54
CA ASN A 177 -1.57 14.63 8.11
C ASN A 177 -3.07 14.58 8.41
N ASN A 178 -3.44 14.44 9.69
CA ASN A 178 -4.84 14.31 10.11
C ASN A 178 -5.67 15.53 9.72
N LYS A 179 -5.07 16.71 9.72
CA LYS A 179 -5.73 17.98 9.35
C LYS A 179 -6.16 17.97 7.87
N ASP A 180 -5.27 17.49 7.00
CA ASP A 180 -5.57 17.36 5.56
C ASP A 180 -6.55 16.21 5.33
N ALA A 181 -6.33 15.06 5.96
CA ALA A 181 -7.16 13.88 5.85
C ALA A 181 -8.60 14.11 6.34
N ALA A 182 -8.82 14.93 7.38
CA ALA A 182 -10.14 15.23 7.94
C ALA A 182 -11.15 15.71 6.88
N SER A 183 -10.68 16.44 5.86
CA SER A 183 -11.54 16.91 4.77
C SER A 183 -12.08 15.79 3.86
N TYR A 184 -11.46 14.61 3.89
CA TYR A 184 -11.81 13.45 3.06
C TYR A 184 -12.71 12.44 3.77
N ILE A 185 -12.70 12.43 5.11
CA ILE A 185 -13.37 11.39 5.90
C ILE A 185 -14.75 11.81 6.45
N LYS A 186 -15.21 13.01 6.16
CA LYS A 186 -16.53 13.50 6.64
C LYS A 186 -17.68 12.54 6.34
N ASP A 187 -17.58 11.79 5.25
CA ASP A 187 -18.61 10.88 4.76
C ASP A 187 -18.27 9.40 5.01
N VAL A 188 -17.21 9.08 5.77
CA VAL A 188 -16.79 7.68 6.04
C VAL A 188 -17.91 6.88 6.67
N GLY A 189 -18.57 7.42 7.71
CA GLY A 189 -19.66 6.75 8.41
C GLY A 189 -20.91 6.49 7.54
N SER A 190 -21.03 7.18 6.39
CA SER A 190 -22.13 7.00 5.43
C SER A 190 -21.69 6.25 4.15
N TYR A 191 -20.48 5.71 4.14
CA TYR A 191 -20.02 4.94 2.99
C TYR A 191 -20.77 3.60 2.91
N PRO A 192 -21.28 3.19 1.73
CA PRO A 192 -22.18 2.04 1.63
C PRO A 192 -21.54 0.66 1.81
N LEU A 193 -20.25 0.58 2.11
CA LEU A 193 -19.53 -0.65 2.43
C LEU A 193 -19.01 -0.61 3.85
N HIS A 194 -18.93 -1.77 4.50
CA HIS A 194 -18.12 -1.91 5.70
C HIS A 194 -16.66 -1.60 5.37
N LEU A 195 -16.02 -0.75 6.17
CA LEU A 195 -14.64 -0.32 5.96
C LEU A 195 -13.78 -0.77 7.14
N ASP A 196 -12.76 -1.59 6.83
CA ASP A 196 -11.59 -1.70 7.69
C ASP A 196 -10.71 -0.46 7.47
N ILE A 197 -9.93 -0.08 8.48
CA ILE A 197 -9.04 1.09 8.38
C ILE A 197 -7.58 0.63 8.42
N ALA A 198 -6.79 1.08 7.45
CA ALA A 198 -5.35 0.89 7.43
C ALA A 198 -4.62 2.18 7.79
N LEU A 199 -3.89 2.16 8.92
CA LEU A 199 -3.02 3.25 9.37
C LEU A 199 -1.56 2.96 8.96
N PRO A 200 -0.77 3.98 8.63
CA PRO A 200 0.61 3.81 8.17
C PRO A 200 1.56 3.60 9.36
N LEU A 201 2.40 2.56 9.26
CA LEU A 201 3.50 2.31 10.21
C LEU A 201 4.88 2.44 9.55
N TYR A 202 4.92 2.89 8.30
CA TYR A 202 6.16 3.05 7.55
C TYR A 202 6.77 4.44 7.73
N SER A 203 8.02 4.56 7.32
CA SER A 203 8.75 5.82 7.24
C SER A 203 9.52 5.88 5.92
N TRP A 204 9.92 7.05 5.51
CA TRP A 204 10.78 7.24 4.37
C TRP A 204 11.66 8.47 4.47
N GLY A 205 12.75 8.46 3.69
CA GLY A 205 13.51 9.64 3.34
C GLY A 205 13.15 10.09 1.93
N ILE A 206 12.84 11.36 1.76
CA ILE A 206 12.58 11.98 0.46
C ILE A 206 13.83 12.78 0.12
N VAL A 207 14.63 12.28 -0.82
CA VAL A 207 15.84 12.95 -1.28
C VAL A 207 15.49 13.80 -2.50
N ARG A 208 15.85 15.08 -2.47
CA ARG A 208 15.67 16.03 -3.57
C ARG A 208 17.02 16.51 -4.05
N ASN A 209 17.28 16.37 -5.36
CA ASN A 209 18.49 16.92 -5.96
C ASN A 209 18.32 18.42 -6.31
N PRO A 210 19.41 19.15 -6.68
CA PRO A 210 19.33 20.56 -7.05
C PRO A 210 18.45 20.86 -8.27
N PHE A 211 18.08 19.84 -9.07
CA PHE A 211 17.19 19.98 -10.22
C PHE A 211 15.71 19.74 -9.86
N GLY A 212 15.40 19.53 -8.57
CA GLY A 212 14.04 19.28 -8.08
C GLY A 212 13.54 17.84 -8.27
N GLN A 213 14.38 16.93 -8.80
CA GLN A 213 14.00 15.52 -8.90
C GLN A 213 14.03 14.86 -7.52
N ILE A 214 13.01 14.05 -7.24
CA ILE A 214 12.91 13.36 -5.95
C ILE A 214 13.15 11.86 -6.08
N LYS A 215 13.64 11.26 -4.99
CA LYS A 215 13.74 9.83 -4.79
C LYS A 215 13.27 9.47 -3.40
N LEU A 216 12.39 8.49 -3.31
CA LEU A 216 11.91 7.94 -2.03
C LEU A 216 12.81 6.78 -1.60
N ILE A 217 13.20 6.77 -0.33
CA ILE A 217 14.00 5.71 0.29
C ILE A 217 13.22 5.22 1.51
N ASN A 218 12.67 4.02 1.44
CA ASN A 218 11.86 3.45 2.51
C ASN A 218 12.67 3.13 3.76
N GLY A 219 12.04 3.20 4.92
CA GLY A 219 12.62 2.80 6.20
C GLY A 219 13.58 3.81 6.83
N ILE A 220 13.72 5.01 6.26
CA ILE A 220 14.53 6.07 6.85
C ILE A 220 13.74 6.75 7.96
N ARG A 221 14.36 6.86 9.14
CA ARG A 221 13.79 7.47 10.35
C ARG A 221 14.70 8.57 10.89
N GLN A 222 14.19 9.40 11.79
CA GLN A 222 15.00 10.41 12.48
C GLN A 222 16.18 9.78 13.22
N ALA A 223 15.97 8.60 13.81
CA ALA A 223 17.06 7.84 14.45
C ALA A 223 18.18 7.45 13.47
N THR A 224 17.86 7.18 12.20
CA THR A 224 18.86 6.90 11.15
C THR A 224 19.76 8.10 10.92
N ILE A 225 19.20 9.32 10.95
CA ILE A 225 19.94 10.57 10.77
C ILE A 225 20.78 10.87 12.02
N GLY A 226 20.18 10.70 13.20
CA GLY A 226 20.85 10.93 14.49
C GLY A 226 22.04 10.01 14.74
N ALA A 227 22.09 8.82 14.13
CA ALA A 227 23.22 7.89 14.21
C ALA A 227 24.46 8.38 13.45
N HIS A 228 24.31 9.30 12.49
CA HIS A 228 25.37 9.80 11.62
C HIS A 228 25.29 11.32 11.43
N PRO A 229 25.37 12.11 12.52
CA PRO A 229 25.20 13.55 12.47
C PRO A 229 26.23 14.26 11.57
N GLU A 230 27.37 13.64 11.33
CA GLU A 230 28.45 14.16 10.47
C GLU A 230 28.03 14.26 8.98
N TYR A 231 27.00 13.54 8.56
CA TYR A 231 26.51 13.56 7.17
C TYR A 231 25.41 14.58 6.93
N TYR A 232 24.83 15.17 8.00
CA TYR A 232 23.59 15.94 7.86
C TYR A 232 23.63 17.26 8.61
N LYS A 233 23.09 18.29 8.00
CA LYS A 233 22.83 19.58 8.66
C LYS A 233 21.34 19.85 8.60
N GLN A 234 20.70 19.89 9.75
CA GLN A 234 19.28 20.23 9.83
C GLN A 234 19.05 21.67 9.39
N THR A 235 18.08 21.91 8.50
CA THR A 235 17.68 23.22 7.99
C THR A 235 16.30 23.61 8.50
N LYS A 236 15.38 22.64 8.59
CA LYS A 236 14.04 22.76 9.15
C LYS A 236 13.73 21.48 9.94
N GLU A 237 12.63 21.45 10.67
CA GLU A 237 12.16 20.22 11.34
C GLU A 237 11.98 19.09 10.30
N GLY A 238 12.72 18.00 10.49
CA GLY A 238 12.71 16.84 9.60
C GLY A 238 13.37 17.03 8.23
N VAL A 239 13.99 18.20 7.96
CA VAL A 239 14.65 18.50 6.68
C VAL A 239 16.14 18.78 6.91
N TYR A 240 16.97 18.17 6.09
CA TYR A 240 18.43 18.19 6.23
C TYR A 240 19.11 18.45 4.89
N ASN A 241 20.23 19.17 4.92
CA ASN A 241 21.20 19.17 3.83
C ASN A 241 22.19 18.02 4.02
N ILE A 242 22.51 17.30 2.95
CA ILE A 242 23.52 16.23 2.94
C ILE A 242 24.91 16.88 2.80
N LEU A 243 25.76 16.71 3.81
CA LEU A 243 27.10 17.32 3.88
C LEU A 243 28.17 16.52 3.14
N GLN A 244 27.96 15.20 3.01
CA GLN A 244 28.90 14.27 2.36
C GLN A 244 28.11 13.21 1.59
N SER A 245 28.62 12.82 0.42
CA SER A 245 28.00 11.73 -0.36
C SER A 245 28.23 10.38 0.33
N HIS A 246 27.16 9.61 0.46
CA HIS A 246 27.19 8.30 1.15
C HIS A 246 26.01 7.40 0.71
N TYR A 247 25.98 6.18 1.23
CA TYR A 247 24.81 5.29 1.07
C TYR A 247 23.80 5.52 2.19
N LEU A 248 22.55 5.80 1.82
CA LEU A 248 21.40 5.91 2.73
C LEU A 248 20.36 4.85 2.33
N GLY A 249 20.09 3.88 3.21
CA GLY A 249 19.13 2.81 2.93
C GLY A 249 19.46 2.02 1.64
N GLY A 250 20.75 1.81 1.35
CA GLY A 250 21.21 1.14 0.12
C GLY A 250 21.18 2.00 -1.16
N VAL A 251 20.82 3.28 -1.04
CA VAL A 251 20.77 4.23 -2.16
C VAL A 251 21.90 5.24 -2.02
N TRP A 252 22.66 5.43 -3.10
CA TRP A 252 23.66 6.49 -3.12
C TRP A 252 23.02 7.86 -3.16
N VAL A 253 23.38 8.74 -2.21
CA VAL A 253 22.94 10.13 -2.13
C VAL A 253 24.17 11.06 -2.20
N ASN A 254 24.01 12.18 -2.91
CA ASN A 254 25.13 13.10 -3.10
C ASN A 254 25.11 14.23 -2.07
N LYS A 255 26.30 14.78 -1.82
CA LYS A 255 26.46 16.04 -1.11
C LYS A 255 25.61 17.13 -1.75
N ASP A 256 25.15 18.09 -0.95
CA ASP A 256 24.33 19.23 -1.32
C ASP A 256 22.91 18.87 -1.80
N TYR A 257 22.49 17.59 -1.67
CA TYR A 257 21.09 17.21 -1.81
C TYR A 257 20.34 17.52 -0.52
N GLU A 258 19.02 17.74 -0.64
CA GLU A 258 18.14 17.85 0.51
C GLU A 258 17.54 16.48 0.83
N LEU A 259 17.39 16.20 2.11
CA LEU A 259 16.71 15.02 2.63
C LEU A 259 15.60 15.46 3.57
N LYS A 260 14.37 15.07 3.30
CA LYS A 260 13.25 15.16 4.22
C LYS A 260 12.96 13.77 4.79
N VAL A 261 12.88 13.66 6.11
CA VAL A 261 12.56 12.40 6.80
C VAL A 261 11.15 12.50 7.35
N GLU A 262 10.32 11.54 7.00
CA GLU A 262 8.95 11.44 7.48
C GLU A 262 8.72 10.08 8.14
N GLU A 263 8.13 10.13 9.32
CA GLU A 263 7.65 8.99 10.09
C GLU A 263 6.38 9.40 10.83
N VAL A 264 5.54 8.45 11.17
CA VAL A 264 4.28 8.73 11.86
C VAL A 264 4.43 8.41 13.33
N SER A 265 4.15 9.39 14.19
CA SER A 265 4.24 9.19 15.64
C SER A 265 3.04 8.41 16.18
N PRO A 266 3.19 7.73 17.33
CA PRO A 266 2.08 7.07 18.01
C PRO A 266 0.91 8.01 18.31
N GLU A 267 1.19 9.27 18.67
CA GLU A 267 0.17 10.29 18.96
C GLU A 267 -0.65 10.60 17.71
N THR A 268 0.01 10.78 16.55
CA THR A 268 -0.66 11.02 15.26
C THR A 268 -1.54 9.83 14.86
N LEU A 269 -1.09 8.60 15.12
CA LEU A 269 -1.89 7.39 14.87
C LEU A 269 -3.11 7.29 15.79
N LEU A 270 -2.92 7.64 17.06
CA LEU A 270 -4.02 7.64 18.04
C LEU A 270 -5.07 8.70 17.68
N GLU A 271 -4.63 9.91 17.31
CA GLU A 271 -5.52 10.96 16.82
C GLU A 271 -6.29 10.50 15.57
N ALA A 272 -5.59 9.87 14.60
CA ALA A 272 -6.22 9.31 13.41
C ALA A 272 -7.31 8.28 13.76
N ALA A 273 -7.03 7.39 14.71
CA ALA A 273 -7.98 6.38 15.16
C ALA A 273 -9.20 6.98 15.88
N GLN A 274 -9.06 8.15 16.51
CA GLN A 274 -10.16 8.86 17.16
C GLN A 274 -11.05 9.64 16.17
N LEU A 275 -10.51 9.99 15.01
CA LEU A 275 -11.24 10.71 13.95
C LEU A 275 -12.11 9.80 13.08
N LEU A 276 -11.88 8.49 13.12
CA LEU A 276 -12.50 7.46 12.29
C LEU A 276 -13.57 6.68 13.04
#